data_a0047e4f16a867b32b7dd6be6648d957
#
_entry.id   a0047e4f16a867b32b7dd6be6648d957
#
_cell.length_a   1.000
_cell.length_b   1.000
_cell.length_c   1.000
_cell.angle_alpha   90.00
_cell.angle_beta   90.00
_cell.angle_gamma   90.00
#
_symmetry.space_group_name_H-M   'P 1'
#
loop_
_entity.id
_entity.type
_entity.pdbx_description
1 polymer ?
#
loop_
_entity_poly.entity_id
_entity_poly.type
_entity_poly.pdbx_seq_one_letter_code
_entity_poly.pdbx_strand_id
1 'polypeptide(L)'
;MNQKQYLAIDIGGTSVKLGVVDETGAVLAKAEESVSFDGYETPILTTVLKAAKTFVDAQGLSPASFVGVGVSATGQIDSRAGTVVGTCGNVPHYIGSPIKAELEALFGLPVTVANDANCMCLGEVWVGGAKGYTDVIGVTLGTGVGGGILTGGRLLEGARGLGGEIGHYRLHALDGVPC
;
A
#
# COMPACT_ATOMS: atom_id res chain seq x y z
N MET A 1 13.43 24.97 9.50
CA MET A 1 12.92 23.73 10.11
C MET A 1 13.04 22.67 9.03
N ASN A 2 13.69 21.52 9.34
CA ASN A 2 13.76 20.44 8.35
C ASN A 2 12.34 19.91 8.13
N GLN A 3 11.93 19.82 6.87
CA GLN A 3 10.64 19.29 6.44
C GLN A 3 10.58 17.79 6.82
N LYS A 4 9.47 17.35 7.39
CA LYS A 4 9.28 15.93 7.77
C LYS A 4 9.27 15.07 6.53
N GLN A 5 10.02 13.97 6.56
CA GLN A 5 10.08 13.00 5.48
C GLN A 5 9.54 11.64 5.92
N TYR A 6 8.99 10.92 4.98
CA TYR A 6 8.43 9.59 5.14
C TYR A 6 8.98 8.66 4.07
N LEU A 7 9.26 7.43 4.44
CA LEU A 7 9.51 6.38 3.46
C LEU A 7 8.17 5.83 2.99
N ALA A 8 7.90 5.94 1.70
CA ALA A 8 6.70 5.41 1.05
C ALA A 8 7.05 4.13 0.29
N ILE A 9 6.25 3.08 0.45
CA ILE A 9 6.42 1.78 -0.21
C ILE A 9 5.08 1.38 -0.82
N ASP A 10 5.05 1.11 -2.13
CA ASP A 10 3.87 0.62 -2.84
C ASP A 10 4.16 -0.79 -3.37
N ILE A 11 3.53 -1.78 -2.75
CA ILE A 11 3.73 -3.20 -3.04
C ILE A 11 2.64 -3.66 -4.01
N GLY A 12 2.99 -3.76 -5.28
CA GLY A 12 2.14 -4.38 -6.29
C GLY A 12 2.43 -5.87 -6.48
N GLY A 13 1.64 -6.52 -7.32
CA GLY A 13 1.86 -7.93 -7.66
C GLY A 13 3.11 -8.20 -8.50
N THR A 14 3.60 -7.22 -9.27
CA THR A 14 4.75 -7.37 -10.18
C THR A 14 5.95 -6.51 -9.82
N SER A 15 5.73 -5.40 -9.15
CA SER A 15 6.79 -4.49 -8.73
C SER A 15 6.51 -3.87 -7.36
N VAL A 16 7.58 -3.45 -6.69
CA VAL A 16 7.54 -2.56 -5.54
C VAL A 16 8.07 -1.19 -5.95
N LYS A 17 7.32 -0.15 -5.64
CA LYS A 17 7.77 1.24 -5.80
C LYS A 17 8.15 1.82 -4.45
N LEU A 18 9.21 2.58 -4.43
CA LEU A 18 9.81 3.19 -3.25
C LEU A 18 9.89 4.69 -3.45
N GLY A 19 9.65 5.45 -2.41
CA GLY A 19 9.73 6.91 -2.48
C GLY A 19 10.11 7.54 -1.15
N VAL A 20 10.76 8.70 -1.24
CA VAL A 20 10.86 9.65 -0.13
C VAL A 20 9.81 10.72 -0.38
N VAL A 21 8.89 10.88 0.55
CA VAL A 21 7.77 11.84 0.44
C VAL A 21 7.82 12.78 1.63
N ASP A 22 7.62 14.07 1.38
CA ASP A 22 7.54 15.06 2.46
C ASP A 22 6.11 15.26 2.98
N GLU A 23 5.97 16.05 4.05
CA GLU A 23 4.69 16.37 4.68
C GLU A 23 3.71 17.15 3.78
N THR A 24 4.14 17.64 2.64
CA THR A 24 3.28 18.30 1.63
C THR A 24 2.78 17.35 0.57
N GLY A 25 3.30 16.10 0.53
CA GLY A 25 3.02 15.10 -0.49
C GLY A 25 3.96 15.17 -1.69
N ALA A 26 5.02 16.00 -1.64
CA ALA A 26 6.00 16.03 -2.71
C ALA A 26 6.89 14.78 -2.66
N VAL A 27 7.06 14.13 -3.81
CA VAL A 27 7.96 12.98 -3.98
C VAL A 27 9.36 13.49 -4.28
N LEU A 28 10.27 13.33 -3.32
CA LEU A 28 11.64 13.83 -3.37
C LEU A 28 12.61 12.87 -4.08
N ALA A 29 12.38 11.57 -3.94
CA ALA A 29 13.12 10.51 -4.60
C ALA A 29 12.21 9.31 -4.85
N LYS A 30 12.51 8.52 -5.89
CA LYS A 30 11.76 7.30 -6.19
C LYS A 30 12.63 6.23 -6.82
N ALA A 31 12.25 4.97 -6.63
CA ALA A 31 12.79 3.79 -7.29
C ALA A 31 11.71 2.75 -7.52
N GLU A 32 11.97 1.79 -8.37
CA GLU A 32 11.09 0.65 -8.64
C GLU A 32 11.93 -0.61 -8.84
N GLU A 33 11.46 -1.73 -8.27
CA GLU A 33 12.08 -3.05 -8.35
C GLU A 33 11.02 -4.09 -8.71
N SER A 34 11.38 -5.10 -9.52
CA SER A 34 10.48 -6.23 -9.80
C SER A 34 10.39 -7.14 -8.58
N VAL A 35 9.18 -7.60 -8.25
CA VAL A 35 8.93 -8.62 -7.22
C VAL A 35 8.57 -9.99 -7.82
N SER A 36 8.46 -10.07 -9.15
CA SER A 36 8.11 -11.29 -9.89
C SER A 36 9.24 -11.79 -10.78
N PHE A 37 10.47 -11.28 -10.59
CA PHE A 37 11.63 -11.51 -11.45
C PHE A 37 12.03 -12.99 -11.58
N ASP A 38 11.70 -13.82 -10.60
CA ASP A 38 12.01 -15.26 -10.54
C ASP A 38 10.75 -16.14 -10.48
N GLY A 39 9.58 -15.60 -10.89
CA GLY A 39 8.31 -16.33 -10.80
C GLY A 39 7.81 -16.51 -9.37
N TYR A 40 8.19 -15.63 -8.46
CA TYR A 40 7.87 -15.61 -7.02
C TYR A 40 8.51 -16.74 -6.21
N GLU A 41 9.63 -17.32 -6.68
CA GLU A 41 10.45 -18.22 -5.85
C GLU A 41 10.97 -17.47 -4.62
N THR A 42 11.38 -16.21 -4.80
CA THR A 42 11.64 -15.29 -3.67
C THR A 42 10.33 -14.65 -3.22
N PRO A 43 9.93 -14.79 -1.95
CA PRO A 43 8.74 -14.13 -1.43
C PRO A 43 8.77 -12.61 -1.64
N ILE A 44 7.64 -12.04 -2.04
CA ILE A 44 7.52 -10.58 -2.29
C ILE A 44 8.08 -9.76 -1.13
N LEU A 45 7.72 -10.11 0.12
CA LEU A 45 8.18 -9.37 1.30
C LEU A 45 9.71 -9.35 1.43
N THR A 46 10.38 -10.46 1.10
CA THR A 46 11.86 -10.53 1.09
C THR A 46 12.46 -9.53 0.12
N THR A 47 11.90 -9.45 -1.10
CA THR A 47 12.34 -8.48 -2.10
C THR A 47 12.06 -7.04 -1.64
N VAL A 48 10.87 -6.78 -1.07
CA VAL A 48 10.49 -5.46 -0.54
C VAL A 48 11.47 -4.99 0.54
N LEU A 49 11.80 -5.82 1.51
CA LEU A 49 12.74 -5.46 2.59
C LEU A 49 14.13 -5.12 2.04
N LYS A 50 14.63 -5.95 1.11
CA LYS A 50 15.93 -5.71 0.45
C LYS A 50 15.91 -4.43 -0.36
N ALA A 51 14.89 -4.23 -1.19
CA ALA A 51 14.74 -3.05 -2.05
C ALA A 51 14.63 -1.77 -1.22
N ALA A 52 13.81 -1.78 -0.15
CA ALA A 52 13.65 -0.63 0.73
C ALA A 52 14.97 -0.24 1.42
N LYS A 53 15.72 -1.22 1.93
CA LYS A 53 17.04 -0.95 2.52
C LYS A 53 18.02 -0.39 1.48
N THR A 54 18.13 -1.02 0.33
CA THR A 54 19.01 -0.58 -0.76
C THR A 54 18.66 0.84 -1.22
N PHE A 55 17.37 1.15 -1.35
CA PHE A 55 16.90 2.48 -1.73
C PHE A 55 17.31 3.55 -0.71
N VAL A 56 17.08 3.33 0.57
CA VAL A 56 17.45 4.26 1.64
C VAL A 56 18.96 4.51 1.66
N ASP A 57 19.76 3.45 1.58
CA ASP A 57 21.22 3.52 1.55
C ASP A 57 21.71 4.31 0.31
N ALA A 58 21.13 4.06 -0.86
CA ALA A 58 21.49 4.73 -2.11
C ALA A 58 21.17 6.24 -2.12
N GLN A 59 20.18 6.67 -1.34
CA GLN A 59 19.89 8.09 -1.16
C GLN A 59 20.83 8.78 -0.13
N GLY A 60 21.74 8.04 0.50
CA GLY A 60 22.56 8.55 1.58
C GLY A 60 21.75 8.90 2.85
N LEU A 61 20.57 8.30 2.99
CA LEU A 61 19.67 8.51 4.11
C LEU A 61 19.84 7.41 5.17
N SER A 62 19.32 7.65 6.34
CA SER A 62 19.24 6.67 7.43
C SER A 62 17.80 6.63 7.98
N PRO A 63 17.42 5.62 8.76
CA PRO A 63 16.12 5.60 9.42
C PRO A 63 15.80 6.88 10.19
N ALA A 64 16.80 7.51 10.81
CA ALA A 64 16.62 8.78 11.53
C ALA A 64 16.22 9.97 10.64
N SER A 65 16.30 9.82 9.32
CA SER A 65 15.85 10.83 8.35
C SER A 65 14.32 10.86 8.20
N PHE A 66 13.63 9.80 8.66
CA PHE A 66 12.20 9.61 8.47
C PHE A 66 11.41 9.70 9.77
N VAL A 67 10.17 10.19 9.68
CA VAL A 67 9.20 10.17 10.79
C VAL A 67 8.51 8.80 10.89
N GLY A 68 8.39 8.08 9.78
CA GLY A 68 7.76 6.78 9.70
C GLY A 68 7.72 6.22 8.28
N VAL A 69 7.14 5.03 8.14
CA VAL A 69 6.99 4.32 6.87
C VAL A 69 5.50 4.16 6.55
N GLY A 70 5.09 4.59 5.37
CA GLY A 70 3.75 4.36 4.82
C GLY A 70 3.79 3.29 3.74
N VAL A 71 2.94 2.28 3.87
CA VAL A 71 2.90 1.15 2.92
C VAL A 71 1.52 1.04 2.29
N SER A 72 1.48 1.11 0.97
CA SER A 72 0.40 0.67 0.11
C SER A 72 0.68 -0.78 -0.29
N ALA A 73 -0.28 -1.67 -0.14
CA ALA A 73 -0.09 -3.07 -0.49
C ALA A 73 -1.30 -3.64 -1.23
N THR A 74 -1.03 -4.36 -2.31
CA THR A 74 -2.08 -5.08 -3.04
C THR A 74 -2.67 -6.19 -2.18
N GLY A 75 -3.94 -6.53 -2.41
CA GLY A 75 -4.67 -7.56 -1.68
C GLY A 75 -5.42 -7.03 -0.46
N GLN A 76 -6.00 -7.96 0.28
CA GLN A 76 -6.74 -7.66 1.50
C GLN A 76 -5.78 -7.52 2.67
N ILE A 77 -5.84 -6.39 3.35
CA ILE A 77 -4.91 -6.03 4.42
C ILE A 77 -5.66 -5.91 5.75
N ASP A 78 -5.19 -6.61 6.77
CA ASP A 78 -5.48 -6.23 8.15
C ASP A 78 -4.58 -5.04 8.52
N SER A 79 -5.11 -3.83 8.41
CA SER A 79 -4.36 -2.59 8.65
C SER A 79 -3.85 -2.45 10.09
N ARG A 80 -4.52 -3.07 11.06
CA ARG A 80 -4.11 -3.05 12.48
C ARG A 80 -2.88 -3.91 12.70
N ALA A 81 -2.92 -5.15 12.20
CA ALA A 81 -1.79 -6.08 12.25
C ALA A 81 -0.70 -5.73 11.21
N GLY A 82 -1.08 -5.04 10.12
CA GLY A 82 -0.20 -4.77 8.99
C GLY A 82 0.18 -6.03 8.23
N THR A 83 -0.78 -6.96 8.09
CA THR A 83 -0.59 -8.30 7.53
C THR A 83 -1.51 -8.51 6.33
N VAL A 84 -1.01 -9.20 5.31
CA VAL A 84 -1.80 -9.61 4.15
C VAL A 84 -2.70 -10.79 4.56
N VAL A 85 -4.02 -10.62 4.45
CA VAL A 85 -4.99 -11.67 4.84
C VAL A 85 -5.67 -12.34 3.64
N GLY A 86 -5.55 -11.75 2.44
CA GLY A 86 -6.09 -12.31 1.22
C GLY A 86 -5.53 -11.63 -0.02
N THR A 87 -5.64 -12.29 -1.18
CA THR A 87 -5.23 -11.72 -2.47
C THR A 87 -6.09 -12.26 -3.59
N CYS A 88 -6.26 -11.46 -4.66
CA CYS A 88 -6.79 -11.94 -5.93
C CYS A 88 -5.63 -12.55 -6.74
N GLY A 89 -5.81 -13.79 -7.19
CA GLY A 89 -4.78 -14.53 -7.89
C GLY A 89 -3.87 -15.34 -6.95
N ASN A 90 -3.07 -16.18 -7.56
CA ASN A 90 -2.16 -17.06 -6.83
C ASN A 90 -0.77 -16.42 -6.77
N VAL A 91 -0.53 -15.63 -5.73
CA VAL A 91 0.79 -15.11 -5.42
C VAL A 91 1.39 -15.93 -4.29
N PRO A 92 2.36 -16.82 -4.59
CA PRO A 92 2.95 -17.70 -3.58
C PRO A 92 3.54 -16.91 -2.40
N HIS A 93 3.36 -17.43 -1.19
CA HIS A 93 3.97 -16.89 0.04
C HIS A 93 3.61 -15.43 0.38
N TYR A 94 2.55 -14.85 -0.24
CA TYR A 94 2.17 -13.48 0.03
C TYR A 94 1.14 -13.35 1.15
N ILE A 95 0.13 -14.23 1.19
CA ILE A 95 -0.84 -14.29 2.30
C ILE A 95 -0.09 -14.66 3.59
N GLY A 96 -0.37 -13.94 4.66
CA GLY A 96 0.29 -14.09 5.95
C GLY A 96 1.55 -13.23 6.10
N SER A 97 1.98 -12.48 5.07
CA SER A 97 3.15 -11.60 5.14
C SER A 97 2.96 -10.52 6.21
N PRO A 98 3.79 -10.48 7.28
CA PRO A 98 3.69 -9.53 8.37
C PRO A 98 4.45 -8.23 8.01
N ILE A 99 3.97 -7.51 7.01
CA ILE A 99 4.65 -6.35 6.39
C ILE A 99 5.06 -5.32 7.44
N LYS A 100 4.12 -4.96 8.34
CA LYS A 100 4.38 -3.97 9.39
C LYS A 100 5.51 -4.40 10.31
N ALA A 101 5.42 -5.60 10.87
CA ALA A 101 6.38 -6.09 11.85
C ALA A 101 7.80 -6.18 11.27
N GLU A 102 7.94 -6.67 10.04
CA GLU A 102 9.24 -6.81 9.37
C GLU A 102 9.86 -5.45 9.04
N LEU A 103 9.07 -4.48 8.58
CA LEU A 103 9.57 -3.12 8.31
C LEU A 103 9.87 -2.34 9.59
N GLU A 104 9.08 -2.53 10.66
CA GLU A 104 9.38 -1.97 11.99
C GLU A 104 10.68 -2.54 12.55
N ALA A 105 10.92 -3.85 12.39
CA ALA A 105 12.17 -4.49 12.78
C ALA A 105 13.37 -3.99 11.96
N LEU A 106 13.17 -3.77 10.65
CA LEU A 106 14.24 -3.32 9.74
C LEU A 106 14.66 -1.87 9.99
N PHE A 107 13.70 -0.96 10.19
CA PHE A 107 13.97 0.47 10.25
C PHE A 107 13.88 1.09 11.66
N GLY A 108 13.26 0.40 12.62
CA GLY A 108 13.02 0.95 13.95
C GLY A 108 12.05 2.15 13.95
N LEU A 109 11.18 2.24 12.96
CA LEU A 109 10.25 3.32 12.74
C LEU A 109 8.80 2.84 12.82
N PRO A 110 7.84 3.69 13.19
CA PRO A 110 6.43 3.35 13.09
C PRO A 110 6.03 3.10 11.63
N VAL A 111 5.31 1.99 11.40
CA VAL A 111 4.86 1.56 10.07
C VAL A 111 3.34 1.50 10.01
N THR A 112 2.76 2.06 8.96
CA THR A 112 1.33 1.95 8.65
C THR A 112 1.17 1.25 7.31
N VAL A 113 0.28 0.26 7.26
CA VAL A 113 0.00 -0.52 6.04
C VAL A 113 -1.49 -0.41 5.73
N ALA A 114 -1.82 -0.13 4.48
CA ALA A 114 -3.19 -0.15 4.00
C ALA A 114 -3.28 -0.77 2.59
N ASN A 115 -4.49 -1.16 2.19
CA ASN A 115 -4.74 -1.62 0.83
C ASN A 115 -4.47 -0.49 -0.20
N ASP A 116 -4.04 -0.86 -1.40
CA ASP A 116 -3.64 0.05 -2.48
C ASP A 116 -4.76 1.02 -2.90
N ALA A 117 -5.99 0.55 -3.09
CA ALA A 117 -7.12 1.41 -3.43
C ALA A 117 -7.50 2.36 -2.28
N ASN A 118 -7.36 1.91 -1.04
CA ASN A 118 -7.52 2.76 0.14
C ASN A 118 -6.44 3.85 0.19
N CYS A 119 -5.19 3.51 -0.08
CA CYS A 119 -4.08 4.47 -0.15
C CYS A 119 -4.29 5.49 -1.28
N MET A 120 -4.76 5.05 -2.46
CA MET A 120 -5.13 5.93 -3.57
C MET A 120 -6.18 6.94 -3.11
N CYS A 121 -7.27 6.47 -2.48
CA CYS A 121 -8.35 7.34 -2.02
C CYS A 121 -7.86 8.38 -0.98
N LEU A 122 -7.00 7.96 -0.05
CA LEU A 122 -6.35 8.87 0.91
C LEU A 122 -5.44 9.89 0.22
N GLY A 123 -4.68 9.47 -0.78
CA GLY A 123 -3.81 10.35 -1.55
C GLY A 123 -4.59 11.43 -2.30
N GLU A 124 -5.72 11.07 -2.93
CA GLU A 124 -6.60 12.00 -3.62
C GLU A 124 -7.21 13.06 -2.67
N VAL A 125 -7.56 12.66 -1.45
CA VAL A 125 -8.05 13.59 -0.42
C VAL A 125 -6.93 14.47 0.13
N TRP A 126 -5.70 13.94 0.25
CA TRP A 126 -4.58 14.69 0.80
C TRP A 126 -4.05 15.73 -0.18
N VAL A 127 -3.69 15.33 -1.41
CA VAL A 127 -2.99 16.19 -2.37
C VAL A 127 -3.61 16.19 -3.76
N GLY A 128 -4.61 15.33 -4.02
CA GLY A 128 -5.21 15.14 -5.33
C GLY A 128 -6.53 15.89 -5.55
N GLY A 129 -7.35 15.37 -6.45
CA GLY A 129 -8.59 15.98 -6.90
C GLY A 129 -9.73 16.00 -5.88
N ALA A 130 -9.62 15.18 -4.81
CA ALA A 130 -10.61 15.13 -3.74
C ALA A 130 -10.20 15.97 -2.50
N LYS A 131 -9.20 16.83 -2.63
CA LYS A 131 -8.73 17.68 -1.54
C LYS A 131 -9.85 18.58 -0.99
N GLY A 132 -10.05 18.50 0.33
CA GLY A 132 -11.07 19.28 1.04
C GLY A 132 -12.42 18.59 1.20
N TYR A 133 -12.61 17.41 0.60
CA TYR A 133 -13.80 16.60 0.82
C TYR A 133 -13.58 15.62 1.98
N THR A 134 -14.64 15.37 2.75
CA THR A 134 -14.65 14.44 3.88
C THR A 134 -15.36 13.12 3.57
N ASP A 135 -16.17 13.12 2.52
CA ASP A 135 -16.94 11.96 2.07
C ASP A 135 -16.61 11.72 0.59
N VAL A 136 -15.90 10.63 0.32
CA VAL A 136 -15.32 10.32 -0.99
C VAL A 136 -15.44 8.83 -1.27
N ILE A 137 -15.79 8.49 -2.50
CA ILE A 137 -15.65 7.14 -3.04
C ILE A 137 -14.62 7.21 -4.16
N GLY A 138 -13.48 6.58 -3.95
CA GLY A 138 -12.44 6.40 -4.95
C GLY A 138 -12.60 5.06 -5.64
N VAL A 139 -12.47 5.04 -6.97
CA VAL A 139 -12.50 3.80 -7.77
C VAL A 139 -11.27 3.75 -8.65
N THR A 140 -10.53 2.65 -8.58
CA THR A 140 -9.43 2.36 -9.50
C THR A 140 -9.89 1.38 -10.57
N LEU A 141 -9.55 1.66 -11.83
CA LEU A 141 -9.78 0.79 -12.98
C LEU A 141 -8.42 0.40 -13.56
N GLY A 142 -8.04 -0.86 -13.39
CA GLY A 142 -6.76 -1.40 -13.85
C GLY A 142 -6.90 -2.87 -14.22
N THR A 143 -6.00 -3.73 -13.77
CA THR A 143 -6.12 -5.19 -13.89
C THR A 143 -7.41 -5.70 -13.25
N GLY A 144 -7.85 -5.04 -12.18
CA GLY A 144 -9.13 -5.25 -11.52
C GLY A 144 -9.81 -3.91 -11.22
N VAL A 145 -10.89 -3.97 -10.46
CA VAL A 145 -11.59 -2.81 -9.92
C VAL A 145 -11.30 -2.75 -8.42
N GLY A 146 -10.63 -1.69 -7.99
CA GLY A 146 -10.41 -1.41 -6.58
C GLY A 146 -11.27 -0.26 -6.09
N GLY A 147 -11.48 -0.17 -4.79
CA GLY A 147 -12.24 0.90 -4.19
C GLY A 147 -11.74 1.32 -2.82
N GLY A 148 -11.87 2.60 -2.53
CA GLY A 148 -11.63 3.17 -1.21
C GLY A 148 -12.78 4.12 -0.86
N ILE A 149 -13.25 4.08 0.37
CA ILE A 149 -14.36 4.90 0.84
C ILE A 149 -13.90 5.69 2.06
N LEU A 150 -14.04 7.01 1.99
CA LEU A 150 -13.94 7.88 3.16
C LEU A 150 -15.32 8.36 3.55
N THR A 151 -15.58 8.43 4.86
CA THR A 151 -16.77 9.07 5.42
C THR A 151 -16.40 9.81 6.69
N GLY A 152 -16.83 11.07 6.80
CA GLY A 152 -16.44 11.96 7.89
C GLY A 152 -14.91 12.13 8.01
N GLY A 153 -14.18 12.11 6.89
CA GLY A 153 -12.72 12.23 6.84
C GLY A 153 -11.95 10.99 7.29
N ARG A 154 -12.61 9.84 7.42
CA ARG A 154 -12.00 8.57 7.85
C ARG A 154 -12.26 7.47 6.84
N LEU A 155 -11.28 6.64 6.64
CA LEU A 155 -11.40 5.44 5.82
C LEU A 155 -12.43 4.47 6.42
N LEU A 156 -13.35 4.02 5.59
CA LEU A 156 -14.34 3.01 5.94
C LEU A 156 -13.73 1.63 5.69
N GLU A 157 -13.02 1.10 6.66
CA GLU A 157 -12.39 -0.23 6.53
C GLU A 157 -13.35 -1.37 6.84
N GLY A 158 -14.44 -1.11 7.60
CA GLY A 158 -15.36 -2.13 8.07
C GLY A 158 -14.73 -3.03 9.14
N ALA A 159 -15.48 -4.05 9.56
CA ALA A 159 -15.06 -4.93 10.66
C ALA A 159 -13.86 -5.84 10.33
N ARG A 160 -13.60 -6.08 9.04
CA ARG A 160 -12.57 -7.02 8.54
C ARG A 160 -11.60 -6.39 7.54
N GLY A 161 -11.56 -5.07 7.42
CA GLY A 161 -10.71 -4.39 6.45
C GLY A 161 -11.22 -4.43 5.00
N LEU A 162 -12.46 -4.87 4.77
CA LEU A 162 -13.04 -5.09 3.43
C LEU A 162 -14.03 -4.00 3.00
N GLY A 163 -14.08 -2.87 3.70
CA GLY A 163 -15.09 -1.84 3.48
C GLY A 163 -15.07 -1.20 2.09
N GLY A 164 -13.92 -1.20 1.41
CA GLY A 164 -13.74 -0.63 0.08
C GLY A 164 -13.74 -1.63 -1.07
N GLU A 165 -13.96 -2.93 -0.83
CA GLU A 165 -13.85 -4.01 -1.83
C GLU A 165 -15.04 -4.04 -2.81
N ILE A 166 -15.36 -2.89 -3.41
CA ILE A 166 -16.53 -2.71 -4.28
C ILE A 166 -16.43 -3.45 -5.62
N GLY A 167 -15.20 -3.73 -6.09
CA GLY A 167 -14.96 -4.47 -7.32
C GLY A 167 -15.40 -5.93 -7.27
N HIS A 168 -15.61 -6.47 -6.07
CA HIS A 168 -16.09 -7.83 -5.85
C HIS A 168 -17.62 -7.95 -5.79
N TYR A 169 -18.36 -6.84 -5.93
CA TYR A 169 -19.80 -6.90 -6.00
C TYR A 169 -20.29 -7.43 -7.35
N ARG A 170 -21.11 -8.46 -7.32
CA ARG A 170 -21.79 -8.96 -8.52
C ARG A 170 -22.96 -8.02 -8.88
N LEU A 171 -22.85 -7.35 -10.01
CA LEU A 171 -23.91 -6.49 -10.54
C LEU A 171 -25.02 -7.29 -11.23
N HIS A 172 -24.68 -8.46 -11.78
CA HIS A 172 -25.64 -9.37 -12.45
C HIS A 172 -25.56 -10.77 -11.82
N ALA A 173 -26.57 -11.14 -11.04
CA ALA A 173 -26.61 -12.43 -10.33
C ALA A 173 -26.71 -13.66 -11.27
N LEU A 174 -27.00 -13.46 -12.56
CA LEU A 174 -27.26 -14.53 -13.52
C LEU A 174 -26.06 -14.91 -14.39
N ASP A 175 -25.01 -14.11 -14.42
CA ASP A 175 -23.92 -14.32 -15.41
C ASP A 175 -22.84 -15.31 -14.94
N GLY A 176 -22.91 -15.78 -13.69
CA GLY A 176 -22.11 -16.92 -13.19
C GLY A 176 -20.60 -16.78 -13.30
N VAL A 177 -20.09 -15.61 -13.75
CA VAL A 177 -18.66 -15.38 -13.93
C VAL A 177 -18.06 -15.05 -12.56
N PRO A 178 -17.17 -15.88 -12.00
CA PRO A 178 -16.42 -15.53 -10.81
C PRO A 178 -15.43 -14.42 -11.10
N CYS A 179 -15.16 -13.64 -10.09
CA CYS A 179 -14.10 -12.64 -10.11
C CYS A 179 -12.73 -13.30 -10.31
#